data_d4bbf795edf30be5bd0f0fb3ba28018b
#
_entry.id   d4bbf795edf30be5bd0f0fb3ba28018b
#
_cell.length_a   1.000
_cell.length_b   1.000
_cell.length_c   1.000
_cell.angle_alpha   90.00
_cell.angle_beta   90.00
_cell.angle_gamma   90.00
#
_symmetry.space_group_name_H-M   'P 1'
#
loop_
_entity.id
_entity.type
_entity.pdbx_description
1 polymer ?
#
loop_
_entity_poly.entity_id
_entity_poly.type
_entity_poly.pdbx_seq_one_letter_code
_entity_poly.pdbx_strand_id
1 'polypeptide(L)'
;MNLNSDVGEGSGEEEGVLACIDSANLACGAHAGSPTITIATARRCRELGVQVGAHPGYDDREGFGRVEQALPVDEIEELIAFQVAALAAVTPIAYVKPHGALYHRCQSDPAAAAALARVAKKHGVGLMGQAGFEIVAAAARAGLPAYREGFADRLMLPDGSLAPRGRPGAILDAGSAALQAVEQARSGRVDTICVHGDTRGAAGIAAAVRAALQAAGIATAPLGGR
;
A
#
# COMPACT_ATOMS: atom_id res chain seq x y z
N MET A 1 5.26 10.39 -10.82
CA MET A 1 5.52 9.32 -9.83
C MET A 1 4.67 9.58 -8.61
N ASN A 2 4.31 8.55 -7.84
CA ASN A 2 3.64 8.70 -6.55
C ASN A 2 4.51 8.07 -5.46
N LEU A 3 4.49 8.62 -4.25
CA LEU A 3 5.11 8.04 -3.06
C LEU A 3 4.00 7.68 -2.07
N ASN A 4 3.91 6.42 -1.68
CA ASN A 4 2.88 5.94 -0.77
C ASN A 4 3.46 5.28 0.48
N SER A 5 2.66 5.16 1.54
CA SER A 5 3.02 4.42 2.75
C SER A 5 1.80 3.83 3.44
N ASP A 6 2.02 2.73 4.16
CA ASP A 6 1.04 2.13 5.03
C ASP A 6 0.97 2.94 6.34
N VAL A 7 -0.21 3.36 6.76
CA VAL A 7 -0.45 4.23 7.91
C VAL A 7 -1.74 3.84 8.65
N GLY A 8 -1.95 4.45 9.83
CA GLY A 8 -3.10 4.08 10.69
C GLY A 8 -2.86 2.76 11.42
N GLU A 9 -1.62 2.29 11.44
CA GLU A 9 -1.21 1.01 12.02
C GLU A 9 -0.69 1.15 13.46
N GLY A 10 -0.51 2.38 13.96
CA GLY A 10 -0.03 2.65 15.32
C GLY A 10 1.48 2.54 15.47
N SER A 11 2.25 2.79 14.42
CA SER A 11 3.73 2.70 14.43
C SER A 11 4.44 3.78 15.26
N GLY A 12 3.75 4.86 15.61
CA GLY A 12 4.32 6.02 16.31
C GLY A 12 5.14 6.97 15.42
N GLU A 13 5.42 6.62 14.18
CA GLU A 13 6.17 7.46 13.22
C GLU A 13 5.28 8.09 12.14
N GLU A 14 3.98 7.89 12.23
CA GLU A 14 3.01 8.22 11.17
C GLU A 14 3.02 9.70 10.75
N GLU A 15 3.19 10.64 11.70
CA GLU A 15 3.21 12.06 11.39
C GLU A 15 4.37 12.43 10.48
N GLY A 16 5.56 11.89 10.76
CA GLY A 16 6.75 12.10 9.92
C GLY A 16 6.63 11.45 8.54
N VAL A 17 5.98 10.29 8.47
CA VAL A 17 5.71 9.59 7.21
C VAL A 17 4.70 10.39 6.37
N LEU A 18 3.56 10.80 6.96
CA LEU A 18 2.51 11.57 6.28
C LEU A 18 3.04 12.89 5.67
N ALA A 19 4.02 13.53 6.32
CA ALA A 19 4.66 14.74 5.79
C ALA A 19 5.49 14.48 4.51
N CYS A 20 5.80 13.21 4.21
CA CYS A 20 6.69 12.82 3.13
C CYS A 20 6.00 12.09 1.96
N ILE A 21 4.71 11.78 2.03
CA ILE A 21 4.04 10.94 1.04
C ILE A 21 2.95 11.71 0.28
N ASP A 22 2.53 11.17 -0.85
CA ASP A 22 1.44 11.71 -1.67
C ASP A 22 0.15 10.91 -1.47
N SER A 23 0.27 9.63 -1.08
CA SER A 23 -0.86 8.71 -0.86
C SER A 23 -0.63 7.82 0.36
N ALA A 24 -1.67 7.64 1.15
CA ALA A 24 -1.69 6.85 2.37
C ALA A 24 -2.52 5.58 2.18
N ASN A 25 -1.94 4.41 2.44
CA ASN A 25 -2.68 3.15 2.53
C ASN A 25 -3.19 3.03 3.98
N LEU A 26 -4.43 3.43 4.21
CA LEU A 26 -4.96 3.56 5.57
C LEU A 26 -5.54 2.26 6.07
N ALA A 27 -4.99 1.75 7.18
CA ALA A 27 -5.44 0.53 7.83
C ALA A 27 -6.94 0.61 8.18
N CYS A 28 -7.67 -0.47 7.89
CA CYS A 28 -9.12 -0.54 8.03
C CYS A 28 -9.58 -1.18 9.35
N GLY A 29 -8.66 -1.42 10.28
CA GLY A 29 -9.00 -1.86 11.65
C GLY A 29 -8.94 -3.37 11.89
N ALA A 30 -8.78 -4.22 10.88
CA ALA A 30 -8.68 -5.67 11.05
C ALA A 30 -7.28 -6.10 11.54
N HIS A 31 -6.25 -5.88 10.73
CA HIS A 31 -4.87 -6.24 11.09
C HIS A 31 -4.21 -5.24 12.06
N ALA A 32 -4.59 -3.96 11.96
CA ALA A 32 -4.04 -2.88 12.77
C ALA A 32 -5.01 -1.69 12.86
N GLY A 33 -4.68 -0.70 13.68
CA GLY A 33 -5.51 0.48 13.88
C GLY A 33 -6.73 0.25 14.77
N SER A 34 -7.62 1.21 14.79
CA SER A 34 -8.92 1.17 15.45
C SER A 34 -9.82 2.24 14.81
N PRO A 35 -11.14 2.25 15.04
CA PRO A 35 -12.00 3.30 14.53
C PRO A 35 -11.48 4.70 14.86
N THR A 36 -11.01 4.93 16.08
CA THR A 36 -10.47 6.22 16.53
C THR A 36 -9.19 6.59 15.75
N ILE A 37 -8.25 5.65 15.60
CA ILE A 37 -7.01 5.87 14.86
C ILE A 37 -7.32 6.14 13.39
N THR A 38 -8.15 5.31 12.76
CA THR A 38 -8.53 5.45 11.35
C THR A 38 -9.17 6.81 11.06
N ILE A 39 -10.10 7.27 11.91
CA ILE A 39 -10.75 8.59 11.77
C ILE A 39 -9.73 9.72 11.94
N ALA A 40 -8.85 9.65 12.94
CA ALA A 40 -7.82 10.65 13.18
C ALA A 40 -6.83 10.75 12.02
N THR A 41 -6.33 9.60 11.55
CA THR A 41 -5.38 9.54 10.41
C THR A 41 -6.04 10.01 9.11
N ALA A 42 -7.30 9.64 8.83
CA ALA A 42 -8.04 10.13 7.67
C ALA A 42 -8.21 11.66 7.68
N ARG A 43 -8.48 12.23 8.87
CA ARG A 43 -8.53 13.68 9.05
C ARG A 43 -7.18 14.32 8.76
N ARG A 44 -6.12 13.75 9.30
CA ARG A 44 -4.76 14.24 9.10
C ARG A 44 -4.32 14.18 7.64
N CYS A 45 -4.61 13.10 6.94
CA CYS A 45 -4.38 12.99 5.48
C CYS A 45 -5.05 14.15 4.72
N ARG A 46 -6.30 14.46 5.06
CA ARG A 46 -7.06 15.56 4.43
C ARG A 46 -6.42 16.92 4.69
N GLU A 47 -5.96 17.17 5.93
CA GLU A 47 -5.27 18.42 6.29
C GLU A 47 -3.97 18.62 5.51
N LEU A 48 -3.25 17.54 5.25
CA LEU A 48 -1.99 17.54 4.51
C LEU A 48 -2.17 17.42 2.99
N GLY A 49 -3.37 17.20 2.48
CA GLY A 49 -3.62 16.95 1.07
C GLY A 49 -3.13 15.58 0.58
N VAL A 50 -2.93 14.63 1.51
CA VAL A 50 -2.52 13.25 1.21
C VAL A 50 -3.74 12.45 0.76
N GLN A 51 -3.64 11.80 -0.40
CA GLN A 51 -4.69 10.95 -0.93
C GLN A 51 -4.82 9.66 -0.10
N VAL A 52 -6.04 9.18 0.12
CA VAL A 52 -6.28 7.96 0.91
C VAL A 52 -6.65 6.78 0.00
N GLY A 53 -6.00 5.64 0.21
CA GLY A 53 -6.41 4.32 -0.26
C GLY A 53 -6.78 3.42 0.91
N ALA A 54 -7.67 2.46 0.66
CA ALA A 54 -8.05 1.47 1.66
C ALA A 54 -7.00 0.35 1.75
N HIS A 55 -6.62 0.01 2.98
CA HIS A 55 -5.60 -1.01 3.27
C HIS A 55 -6.19 -2.18 4.08
N PRO A 56 -7.10 -2.99 3.47
CA PRO A 56 -7.71 -4.12 4.14
C PRO A 56 -6.70 -5.26 4.33
N GLY A 57 -6.78 -5.93 5.47
CA GLY A 57 -5.97 -7.10 5.81
C GLY A 57 -6.80 -8.23 6.39
N TYR A 58 -6.18 -9.38 6.63
CA TYR A 58 -6.80 -10.43 7.42
C TYR A 58 -7.08 -9.94 8.84
N ASP A 59 -8.11 -10.47 9.48
CA ASP A 59 -8.40 -10.21 10.89
C ASP A 59 -7.43 -11.01 11.79
N ASP A 60 -6.22 -10.45 11.90
CA ASP A 60 -5.08 -11.06 12.57
C ASP A 60 -4.20 -9.96 13.20
N ARG A 61 -4.66 -9.44 14.34
CA ARG A 61 -3.93 -8.39 15.06
C ARG A 61 -2.62 -8.88 15.66
N GLU A 62 -2.59 -10.12 16.13
CA GLU A 62 -1.39 -10.69 16.75
C GLU A 62 -0.29 -10.91 15.73
N GLY A 63 -0.62 -11.43 14.55
CA GLY A 63 0.29 -11.60 13.43
C GLY A 63 0.41 -10.37 12.53
N PHE A 64 -0.26 -9.27 12.88
CA PHE A 64 -0.26 -8.03 12.09
C PHE A 64 -0.72 -8.28 10.63
N GLY A 65 -1.73 -9.15 10.44
CA GLY A 65 -2.24 -9.51 9.11
C GLY A 65 -1.23 -10.23 8.21
N ARG A 66 -0.14 -10.77 8.77
CA ARG A 66 0.94 -11.42 8.00
C ARG A 66 0.90 -12.94 8.06
N VAL A 67 0.00 -13.48 8.85
CA VAL A 67 -0.25 -14.93 8.88
C VAL A 67 -1.27 -15.26 7.80
N GLU A 68 -0.90 -16.20 6.91
CA GLU A 68 -1.82 -16.66 5.86
C GLU A 68 -3.03 -17.35 6.47
N GLN A 69 -4.22 -17.00 5.98
CA GLN A 69 -5.48 -17.62 6.38
C GLN A 69 -6.09 -18.37 5.19
N ALA A 70 -6.43 -19.63 5.41
CA ALA A 70 -7.04 -20.48 4.40
C ALA A 70 -8.55 -20.18 4.25
N LEU A 71 -8.90 -18.92 3.97
CA LEU A 71 -10.28 -18.51 3.75
C LEU A 71 -10.74 -18.84 2.33
N PRO A 72 -11.99 -19.27 2.14
CA PRO A 72 -12.66 -19.30 0.84
C PRO A 72 -12.69 -17.91 0.19
N VAL A 73 -12.78 -17.85 -1.13
CA VAL A 73 -12.71 -16.58 -1.88
C VAL A 73 -13.89 -15.66 -1.59
N ASP A 74 -15.07 -16.20 -1.34
CA ASP A 74 -16.27 -15.45 -0.95
C ASP A 74 -16.09 -14.79 0.43
N GLU A 75 -15.52 -15.48 1.40
CA GLU A 75 -15.18 -14.90 2.70
C GLU A 75 -14.09 -13.82 2.59
N ILE A 76 -13.11 -14.00 1.69
CA ILE A 76 -12.11 -12.96 1.37
C ILE A 76 -12.80 -11.72 0.79
N GLU A 77 -13.76 -11.89 -0.13
CA GLU A 77 -14.50 -10.77 -0.71
C GLU A 77 -15.30 -10.02 0.37
N GLU A 78 -16.01 -10.74 1.24
CA GLU A 78 -16.80 -10.17 2.34
C GLU A 78 -15.91 -9.41 3.32
N LEU A 79 -14.77 -10.00 3.71
CA LEU A 79 -13.79 -9.38 4.59
C LEU A 79 -13.25 -8.05 4.02
N ILE A 80 -12.88 -8.05 2.75
CA ILE A 80 -12.41 -6.84 2.05
C ILE A 80 -13.54 -5.81 1.95
N ALA A 81 -14.73 -6.24 1.55
CA ALA A 81 -15.89 -5.35 1.35
C ALA A 81 -16.28 -4.63 2.63
N PHE A 82 -16.31 -5.34 3.77
CA PHE A 82 -16.58 -4.75 5.08
C PHE A 82 -15.58 -3.64 5.43
N GLN A 83 -14.30 -3.93 5.30
CA GLN A 83 -13.22 -3.01 5.65
C GLN A 83 -13.20 -1.77 4.73
N VAL A 84 -13.33 -1.98 3.43
CA VAL A 84 -13.35 -0.89 2.43
C VAL A 84 -14.59 -0.01 2.63
N ALA A 85 -15.76 -0.58 2.87
CA ALA A 85 -16.99 0.17 3.12
C ALA A 85 -16.89 1.00 4.41
N ALA A 86 -16.33 0.44 5.48
CA ALA A 86 -16.13 1.15 6.74
C ALA A 86 -15.23 2.37 6.56
N LEU A 87 -14.11 2.25 5.83
CA LEU A 87 -13.24 3.38 5.55
C LEU A 87 -13.89 4.40 4.59
N ALA A 88 -14.58 3.94 3.56
CA ALA A 88 -15.27 4.81 2.61
C ALA A 88 -16.38 5.66 3.26
N ALA A 89 -16.95 5.19 4.37
CA ALA A 89 -17.90 5.99 5.17
C ALA A 89 -17.22 7.13 5.95
N VAL A 90 -15.90 7.08 6.14
CA VAL A 90 -15.12 8.06 6.91
C VAL A 90 -14.46 9.11 6.00
N THR A 91 -13.95 8.67 4.84
CA THR A 91 -13.19 9.53 3.92
C THR A 91 -13.31 9.02 2.48
N PRO A 92 -13.24 9.91 1.47
CA PRO A 92 -13.07 9.47 0.09
C PRO A 92 -11.81 8.61 -0.06
N ILE A 93 -11.95 7.50 -0.78
CA ILE A 93 -10.83 6.61 -1.12
C ILE A 93 -10.56 6.64 -2.62
N ALA A 94 -9.31 6.48 -3.04
CA ALA A 94 -8.90 6.51 -4.44
C ALA A 94 -8.55 5.12 -5.00
N TYR A 95 -8.14 4.22 -4.14
CA TYR A 95 -7.74 2.86 -4.52
C TYR A 95 -7.86 1.90 -3.33
N VAL A 96 -7.71 0.60 -3.64
CA VAL A 96 -7.56 -0.46 -2.62
C VAL A 96 -6.21 -1.13 -2.82
N LYS A 97 -5.46 -1.27 -1.74
CA LYS A 97 -4.21 -2.02 -1.62
C LYS A 97 -4.35 -2.99 -0.45
N PRO A 98 -4.41 -4.31 -0.65
CA PRO A 98 -4.45 -5.24 0.47
C PRO A 98 -3.18 -5.18 1.32
N HIS A 99 -3.27 -5.56 2.60
CA HIS A 99 -2.15 -5.66 3.53
C HIS A 99 -1.60 -7.08 3.63
N GLY A 100 -0.30 -7.20 3.84
CA GLY A 100 0.39 -8.39 4.36
C GLY A 100 0.10 -9.68 3.60
N ALA A 101 -0.36 -10.72 4.31
CA ALA A 101 -0.62 -12.01 3.69
C ALA A 101 -1.78 -11.96 2.69
N LEU A 102 -2.78 -11.10 2.91
CA LEU A 102 -3.87 -10.88 1.94
C LEU A 102 -3.35 -10.25 0.64
N TYR A 103 -2.35 -9.35 0.71
CA TYR A 103 -1.68 -8.82 -0.47
C TYR A 103 -1.02 -9.93 -1.27
N HIS A 104 -0.24 -10.81 -0.62
CA HIS A 104 0.42 -11.94 -1.28
C HIS A 104 -0.59 -12.92 -1.87
N ARG A 105 -1.69 -13.21 -1.17
CA ARG A 105 -2.78 -14.04 -1.69
C ARG A 105 -3.38 -13.46 -2.96
N CYS A 106 -3.73 -12.17 -2.97
CA CYS A 106 -4.29 -11.50 -4.14
C CYS A 106 -3.26 -11.33 -5.28
N GLN A 107 -1.96 -11.32 -4.99
CA GLN A 107 -0.92 -11.27 -6.03
C GLN A 107 -0.72 -12.59 -6.77
N SER A 108 -1.03 -13.72 -6.14
CA SER A 108 -0.77 -15.06 -6.69
C SER A 108 -2.02 -15.84 -7.08
N ASP A 109 -3.19 -15.51 -6.50
CA ASP A 109 -4.46 -16.20 -6.75
C ASP A 109 -5.40 -15.34 -7.60
N PRO A 110 -5.67 -15.73 -8.86
CA PRO A 110 -6.57 -15.00 -9.74
C PRO A 110 -8.00 -14.85 -9.19
N ALA A 111 -8.48 -15.81 -8.39
CA ALA A 111 -9.82 -15.76 -7.82
C ALA A 111 -9.91 -14.73 -6.68
N ALA A 112 -8.91 -14.67 -5.80
CA ALA A 112 -8.79 -13.66 -4.76
C ALA A 112 -8.59 -12.26 -5.34
N ALA A 113 -7.77 -12.13 -6.40
CA ALA A 113 -7.59 -10.86 -7.12
C ALA A 113 -8.89 -10.39 -7.79
N ALA A 114 -9.69 -11.30 -8.33
CA ALA A 114 -10.99 -10.97 -8.91
C ALA A 114 -12.00 -10.53 -7.84
N ALA A 115 -12.00 -11.15 -6.66
CA ALA A 115 -12.81 -10.72 -5.51
C ALA A 115 -12.46 -9.30 -5.08
N LEU A 116 -11.16 -9.00 -4.93
CA LEU A 116 -10.66 -7.65 -4.65
C LEU A 116 -11.13 -6.64 -5.71
N ALA A 117 -11.04 -6.99 -7.00
CA ALA A 117 -11.49 -6.13 -8.10
C ALA A 117 -12.99 -5.87 -8.08
N ARG A 118 -13.82 -6.86 -7.71
CA ARG A 118 -15.26 -6.65 -7.55
C ARG A 118 -15.58 -5.63 -6.45
N VAL A 119 -14.87 -5.69 -5.32
CA VAL A 119 -15.03 -4.71 -4.24
C VAL A 119 -14.60 -3.32 -4.70
N ALA A 120 -13.41 -3.18 -5.30
CA ALA A 120 -12.94 -1.89 -5.80
C ALA A 120 -13.92 -1.29 -6.83
N LYS A 121 -14.49 -2.11 -7.70
CA LYS A 121 -15.48 -1.69 -8.70
C LYS A 121 -16.76 -1.15 -8.08
N LYS A 122 -17.26 -1.74 -6.99
CA LYS A 122 -18.44 -1.25 -6.25
C LYS A 122 -18.21 0.17 -5.71
N HIS A 123 -16.97 0.52 -5.40
CA HIS A 123 -16.59 1.84 -4.91
C HIS A 123 -16.08 2.79 -6.02
N GLY A 124 -15.96 2.33 -7.26
CA GLY A 124 -15.48 3.14 -8.38
C GLY A 124 -14.01 3.56 -8.26
N VAL A 125 -13.17 2.75 -7.60
CA VAL A 125 -11.77 3.07 -7.29
C VAL A 125 -10.79 2.10 -7.96
N GLY A 126 -9.49 2.49 -8.01
CA GLY A 126 -8.44 1.66 -8.59
C GLY A 126 -7.92 0.56 -7.66
N LEU A 127 -7.00 -0.25 -8.20
CA LEU A 127 -6.24 -1.24 -7.43
C LEU A 127 -4.75 -0.91 -7.48
N MET A 128 -4.07 -1.15 -6.37
CA MET A 128 -2.62 -1.03 -6.27
C MET A 128 -1.99 -2.40 -5.98
N GLY A 129 -1.00 -2.78 -6.80
CA GLY A 129 -0.27 -4.04 -6.68
C GLY A 129 0.99 -4.05 -7.53
N GLN A 130 1.84 -5.05 -7.37
CA GLN A 130 3.08 -5.15 -8.15
C GLN A 130 2.81 -5.43 -9.64
N ALA A 131 3.63 -4.83 -10.49
CA ALA A 131 3.61 -5.09 -11.94
C ALA A 131 3.92 -6.57 -12.23
N GLY A 132 3.14 -7.16 -13.12
CA GLY A 132 3.32 -8.57 -13.52
C GLY A 132 2.58 -9.58 -12.64
N PHE A 133 1.86 -9.13 -11.62
CA PHE A 133 1.08 -9.97 -10.70
C PHE A 133 -0.43 -9.78 -10.87
N GLU A 134 -1.22 -10.66 -10.21
CA GLU A 134 -2.67 -10.80 -10.44
C GLU A 134 -3.49 -9.58 -10.04
N ILE A 135 -3.09 -8.78 -9.05
CA ILE A 135 -3.85 -7.57 -8.67
C ILE A 135 -3.93 -6.59 -9.85
N VAL A 136 -2.81 -6.32 -10.51
CA VAL A 136 -2.74 -5.42 -11.68
C VAL A 136 -3.52 -6.01 -12.86
N ALA A 137 -3.39 -7.33 -13.09
CA ALA A 137 -4.11 -8.03 -14.13
C ALA A 137 -5.63 -8.02 -13.89
N ALA A 138 -6.08 -8.22 -12.65
CA ALA A 138 -7.48 -8.19 -12.26
C ALA A 138 -8.09 -6.79 -12.42
N ALA A 139 -7.34 -5.73 -12.06
CA ALA A 139 -7.78 -4.37 -12.31
C ALA A 139 -8.03 -4.12 -13.81
N ALA A 140 -7.09 -4.52 -14.66
CA ALA A 140 -7.23 -4.39 -16.10
C ALA A 140 -8.44 -5.17 -16.65
N ARG A 141 -8.62 -6.43 -16.21
CA ARG A 141 -9.79 -7.24 -16.60
C ARG A 141 -11.12 -6.62 -16.16
N ALA A 142 -11.14 -5.93 -15.01
CA ALA A 142 -12.32 -5.27 -14.48
C ALA A 142 -12.58 -3.87 -15.06
N GLY A 143 -11.67 -3.34 -15.89
CA GLY A 143 -11.72 -1.98 -16.42
C GLY A 143 -11.48 -0.90 -15.36
N LEU A 144 -10.66 -1.20 -14.33
CA LEU A 144 -10.32 -0.28 -13.24
C LEU A 144 -8.94 0.33 -13.45
N PRO A 145 -8.68 1.52 -12.89
CA PRO A 145 -7.32 2.03 -12.79
C PRO A 145 -6.42 1.02 -12.06
N ALA A 146 -5.26 0.72 -12.63
CA ALA A 146 -4.26 -0.15 -12.05
C ALA A 146 -3.00 0.66 -11.74
N TYR A 147 -2.57 0.65 -10.49
CA TYR A 147 -1.37 1.34 -10.04
C TYR A 147 -0.29 0.33 -9.73
N ARG A 148 0.77 0.33 -10.54
CA ARG A 148 1.91 -0.59 -10.42
C ARG A 148 2.81 -0.12 -9.31
N GLU A 149 2.91 -0.94 -8.25
CA GLU A 149 3.67 -0.62 -7.04
C GLU A 149 5.09 -1.18 -7.08
N GLY A 150 6.04 -0.37 -6.63
CA GLY A 150 7.37 -0.77 -6.23
C GLY A 150 7.60 -0.48 -4.75
N PHE A 151 8.69 -1.00 -4.17
CA PHE A 151 8.99 -0.87 -2.74
C PHE A 151 10.39 -0.31 -2.55
N ALA A 152 10.51 0.82 -1.84
CA ALA A 152 11.81 1.45 -1.58
C ALA A 152 12.60 0.72 -0.49
N ASP A 153 11.94 0.35 0.60
CA ASP A 153 12.54 -0.15 1.85
C ASP A 153 12.64 -1.68 1.94
N ARG A 154 12.35 -2.39 0.84
CA ARG A 154 12.32 -3.85 0.82
C ARG A 154 13.23 -4.43 -0.27
N LEU A 155 14.03 -5.44 0.11
CA LEU A 155 14.82 -6.20 -0.86
C LEU A 155 13.90 -6.94 -1.84
N MET A 156 14.10 -6.67 -3.13
CA MET A 156 13.42 -7.37 -4.23
C MET A 156 14.24 -8.60 -4.63
N LEU A 157 13.57 -9.73 -4.81
CA LEU A 157 14.16 -10.96 -5.35
C LEU A 157 14.19 -10.93 -6.89
N PRO A 158 15.00 -11.78 -7.55
CA PRO A 158 15.09 -11.81 -9.02
C PRO A 158 13.77 -12.10 -9.75
N ASP A 159 12.82 -12.79 -9.08
CA ASP A 159 11.49 -13.08 -9.59
C ASP A 159 10.49 -11.90 -9.40
N GLY A 160 10.96 -10.80 -8.83
CA GLY A 160 10.16 -9.61 -8.53
C GLY A 160 9.39 -9.67 -7.22
N SER A 161 9.43 -10.78 -6.48
CA SER A 161 8.80 -10.87 -5.16
C SER A 161 9.64 -10.17 -4.07
N LEU A 162 9.01 -9.86 -2.94
CA LEU A 162 9.70 -9.29 -1.78
C LEU A 162 10.39 -10.40 -0.98
N ALA A 163 11.64 -10.16 -0.57
CA ALA A 163 12.32 -11.04 0.37
C ALA A 163 11.53 -11.13 1.69
N PRO A 164 11.41 -12.33 2.31
CA PRO A 164 10.78 -12.48 3.61
C PRO A 164 11.41 -11.54 4.65
N ARG A 165 10.60 -10.84 5.45
CA ARG A 165 11.09 -9.82 6.41
C ARG A 165 12.13 -10.34 7.41
N GLY A 166 12.05 -11.62 7.80
CA GLY A 166 13.01 -12.27 8.67
C GLY A 166 14.38 -12.58 8.05
N ARG A 167 14.52 -12.41 6.72
CA ARG A 167 15.82 -12.61 6.05
C ARG A 167 16.75 -11.44 6.36
N PRO A 168 18.02 -11.66 6.74
CA PRO A 168 19.01 -10.59 6.86
C PRO A 168 19.08 -9.73 5.59
N GLY A 169 19.02 -8.42 5.73
CA GLY A 169 19.04 -7.47 4.61
C GLY A 169 17.71 -7.34 3.83
N ALA A 170 16.63 -7.98 4.29
CA ALA A 170 15.31 -7.84 3.64
C ALA A 170 14.69 -6.44 3.79
N ILE A 171 15.09 -5.72 4.83
CA ILE A 171 14.71 -4.32 5.08
C ILE A 171 15.93 -3.46 4.79
N LEU A 172 15.77 -2.46 3.94
CA LEU A 172 16.84 -1.57 3.51
C LEU A 172 16.93 -0.35 4.44
N ASP A 173 18.14 0.13 4.64
CA ASP A 173 18.38 1.44 5.28
C ASP A 173 17.94 2.61 4.39
N ALA A 174 17.91 3.82 4.96
CA ALA A 174 17.43 5.01 4.25
C ALA A 174 18.23 5.34 2.97
N GLY A 175 19.54 5.09 2.97
CA GLY A 175 20.40 5.34 1.80
C GLY A 175 20.12 4.35 0.69
N SER A 176 20.07 3.06 1.01
CA SER A 176 19.74 1.98 0.07
C SER A 176 18.32 2.12 -0.48
N ALA A 177 17.36 2.45 0.38
CA ALA A 177 15.96 2.70 -0.01
C ALA A 177 15.84 3.88 -0.98
N ALA A 178 16.57 4.97 -0.74
CA ALA A 178 16.58 6.14 -1.61
C ALA A 178 17.14 5.82 -3.00
N LEU A 179 18.24 5.05 -3.07
CA LEU A 179 18.82 4.61 -4.36
C LEU A 179 17.86 3.70 -5.12
N GLN A 180 17.28 2.70 -4.45
CA GLN A 180 16.32 1.78 -5.06
C GLN A 180 15.07 2.49 -5.57
N ALA A 181 14.57 3.49 -4.84
CA ALA A 181 13.42 4.29 -5.26
C ALA A 181 13.69 5.05 -6.56
N VAL A 182 14.85 5.68 -6.68
CA VAL A 182 15.24 6.40 -7.92
C VAL A 182 15.40 5.45 -9.09
N GLU A 183 16.00 4.27 -8.87
CA GLU A 183 16.13 3.23 -9.90
C GLU A 183 14.77 2.75 -10.39
N GLN A 184 13.88 2.39 -9.47
CA GLN A 184 12.51 1.95 -9.80
C GLN A 184 11.73 3.04 -10.54
N ALA A 185 11.81 4.29 -10.09
CA ALA A 185 11.13 5.41 -10.74
C ALA A 185 11.62 5.62 -12.20
N ARG A 186 12.92 5.49 -12.44
CA ARG A 186 13.51 5.63 -13.79
C ARG A 186 13.21 4.44 -14.69
N SER A 187 12.89 3.29 -14.14
CA SER A 187 12.58 2.09 -14.92
C SER A 187 11.30 2.22 -15.77
N GLY A 188 10.39 3.14 -15.40
CA GLY A 188 9.06 3.27 -16.02
C GLY A 188 8.12 2.08 -15.75
N ARG A 189 8.53 1.14 -14.90
CA ARG A 189 7.76 -0.07 -14.59
C ARG A 189 6.76 0.11 -13.46
N VAL A 190 6.93 1.15 -12.63
CA VAL A 190 6.10 1.46 -11.48
C VAL A 190 5.45 2.83 -11.60
N ASP A 191 4.27 2.98 -11.04
CA ASP A 191 3.50 4.22 -10.96
C ASP A 191 3.61 4.86 -9.58
N THR A 192 3.88 4.02 -8.56
CA THR A 192 3.99 4.41 -7.16
C THR A 192 5.09 3.61 -6.46
N ILE A 193 5.71 4.23 -5.46
CA ILE A 193 6.75 3.61 -4.63
C ILE A 193 6.29 3.63 -3.19
N CYS A 194 6.33 2.47 -2.52
CA CYS A 194 5.94 2.29 -1.13
C CYS A 194 7.15 2.39 -0.20
N VAL A 195 6.95 3.06 0.93
CA VAL A 195 7.76 2.94 2.15
C VAL A 195 6.83 2.42 3.25
N HIS A 196 7.15 1.29 3.88
CA HIS A 196 6.31 0.73 4.93
C HIS A 196 6.40 1.56 6.22
N GLY A 197 5.26 2.01 6.74
CA GLY A 197 5.17 2.86 7.94
C GLY A 197 5.50 2.15 9.25
N ASP A 198 5.43 0.82 9.28
CA ASP A 198 5.79 -0.03 10.42
C ASP A 198 7.29 -0.38 10.51
N THR A 199 8.08 0.02 9.52
CA THR A 199 9.54 -0.14 9.55
C THR A 199 10.14 0.87 10.54
N ARG A 200 11.01 0.40 11.44
CA ARG A 200 11.72 1.29 12.36
C ARG A 200 12.50 2.37 11.57
N GLY A 201 12.26 3.64 11.90
CA GLY A 201 12.84 4.76 11.18
C GLY A 201 12.11 5.11 9.87
N ALA A 202 10.87 4.65 9.69
CA ALA A 202 10.06 4.87 8.49
C ALA A 202 9.98 6.34 8.06
N ALA A 203 9.85 7.27 9.00
CA ALA A 203 9.83 8.70 8.72
C ALA A 203 11.14 9.17 8.06
N GLY A 204 12.28 8.72 8.58
CA GLY A 204 13.60 9.02 8.01
C GLY A 204 13.80 8.40 6.62
N ILE A 205 13.33 7.16 6.43
CA ILE A 205 13.37 6.48 5.13
C ILE A 205 12.50 7.22 4.11
N ALA A 206 11.26 7.58 4.46
CA ALA A 206 10.36 8.31 3.58
C ALA A 206 10.93 9.69 3.18
N ALA A 207 11.51 10.41 4.14
CA ALA A 207 12.17 11.68 3.88
C ALA A 207 13.38 11.55 2.93
N ALA A 208 14.22 10.53 3.14
CA ALA A 208 15.37 10.25 2.27
C ALA A 208 14.94 9.87 0.85
N VAL A 209 13.91 9.02 0.72
CA VAL A 209 13.33 8.65 -0.57
C VAL A 209 12.78 9.86 -1.31
N ARG A 210 11.97 10.70 -0.64
CA ARG A 210 11.43 11.93 -1.24
C ARG A 210 12.54 12.87 -1.70
N ALA A 211 13.54 13.11 -0.86
CA ALA A 211 14.68 13.98 -1.20
C ALA A 211 15.47 13.44 -2.41
N ALA A 212 15.70 12.12 -2.48
CA ALA A 212 16.41 11.50 -3.59
C ALA A 212 15.62 11.58 -4.91
N LEU A 213 14.31 11.37 -4.89
CA LEU A 213 13.45 11.55 -6.06
C LEU A 213 13.49 13.00 -6.56
N GLN A 214 13.38 13.97 -5.66
CA GLN A 214 13.49 15.39 -6.02
C GLN A 214 14.86 15.74 -6.61
N ALA A 215 15.95 15.29 -5.98
CA ALA A 215 17.31 15.49 -6.49
C ALA A 215 17.54 14.84 -7.87
N ALA A 216 16.83 13.75 -8.16
CA ALA A 216 16.84 13.07 -9.45
C ALA A 216 15.94 13.74 -10.51
N GLY A 217 15.27 14.86 -10.19
CA GLY A 217 14.32 15.55 -11.06
C GLY A 217 12.98 14.83 -11.25
N ILE A 218 12.64 13.90 -10.35
CA ILE A 218 11.40 13.11 -10.42
C ILE A 218 10.35 13.77 -9.52
N ALA A 219 9.37 14.43 -10.15
CA ALA A 219 8.25 15.00 -9.44
C ALA A 219 7.30 13.90 -8.94
N THR A 220 6.78 14.09 -7.71
CA THR A 220 5.77 13.19 -7.13
C THR A 220 4.43 13.90 -6.95
N ALA A 221 3.33 13.15 -7.06
CA ALA A 221 1.97 13.65 -6.93
C ALA A 221 0.99 12.51 -6.56
N PRO A 222 -0.22 12.84 -6.05
CA PRO A 222 -1.29 11.88 -5.89
C PRO A 222 -1.63 11.12 -7.18
N LEU A 223 -2.14 9.89 -7.03
CA LEU A 223 -2.53 9.03 -8.17
C LEU A 223 -3.76 9.59 -8.89
N GLY A 224 -3.84 9.39 -10.21
CA GLY A 224 -5.00 9.81 -11.02
C GLY A 224 -5.07 11.31 -11.32
N GLY A 225 -4.17 12.12 -10.83
CA GLY A 225 -4.04 13.53 -11.18
C GLY A 225 -3.26 13.71 -12.48
N ARG A 226 -3.95 13.76 -13.61
CA ARG A 226 -3.47 14.36 -14.87
C ARG A 226 -4.47 15.40 -15.31
#